data_a6e4d8596c7eaa1a6a7ed92bdba3b284
#
_entry.id   a6e4d8596c7eaa1a6a7ed92bdba3b284
#
_cell.length_a   1.000
_cell.length_b   1.000
_cell.length_c   1.000
_cell.angle_alpha   90.00
_cell.angle_beta   90.00
_cell.angle_gamma   90.00
#
_symmetry.space_group_name_H-M   'P 1'
#
loop_
_entity.id
_entity.type
_entity.pdbx_description
1 polymer ?
#
loop_
_entity_poly.entity_id
_entity_poly.type
_entity_poly.pdbx_seq_one_letter_code
_entity_poly.pdbx_strand_id
1 'polypeptide(L)'
;MSRKPFIAGNWKMNKNPEEAKAFVEAVASKLPSSDLVEAGIAAPAVDLTAVLAAAKGSNLKVAAQNCYFENAGAFTGETSPQVLKEIGTDYVVIGHSERRDYFHETDEDINKKAKAIFANGMLPIICCGESLETYEAGKAAEFVGAQVSAALAGLTAEQVASTVIAYEPIWAIGTGKSASQDDAQKMCKVVRDVVVADFGQEVADKVRVQYGGSVKPENVAEYMACPDVDGALVGGASLEAESFLALLDFVK
;
A
#
# COMPACT_ATOMS: atom_id res chain seq x y z
N MET A 1 2.02 14.86 16.54
CA MET A 1 1.23 13.63 16.84
C MET A 1 1.84 12.52 16.02
N SER A 2 2.01 11.32 16.58
CA SER A 2 2.53 10.18 15.81
C SER A 2 1.49 9.77 14.76
N ARG A 3 1.95 9.48 13.53
CA ARG A 3 1.10 8.93 12.47
C ARG A 3 0.62 7.54 12.88
N LYS A 4 -0.68 7.25 12.69
CA LYS A 4 -1.23 5.93 13.01
C LYS A 4 -0.65 4.87 12.07
N PRO A 5 -0.04 3.80 12.58
CA PRO A 5 0.49 2.73 11.74
C PRO A 5 -0.59 2.06 10.88
N PHE A 6 -0.21 1.65 9.66
CA PHE A 6 -1.08 0.90 8.77
C PHE A 6 -0.37 -0.34 8.21
N ILE A 7 -0.82 -1.52 8.59
CA ILE A 7 -0.36 -2.80 8.04
C ILE A 7 -1.38 -3.29 7.01
N ALA A 8 -0.97 -3.35 5.75
CA ALA A 8 -1.78 -3.83 4.65
C ALA A 8 -1.20 -5.13 4.07
N GLY A 9 -1.99 -6.18 4.02
CA GLY A 9 -1.64 -7.42 3.35
C GLY A 9 -1.97 -7.32 1.86
N ASN A 10 -0.97 -7.43 1.00
CA ASN A 10 -1.17 -7.57 -0.44
C ASN A 10 -1.14 -9.06 -0.81
N TRP A 11 -2.28 -9.64 -1.05
CA TRP A 11 -2.39 -11.06 -1.40
C TRP A 11 -1.86 -11.39 -2.79
N LYS A 12 -1.61 -10.36 -3.61
CA LYS A 12 -1.24 -10.56 -5.02
C LYS A 12 -2.26 -11.48 -5.72
N MET A 13 -1.83 -12.40 -6.56
CA MET A 13 -2.70 -13.33 -7.28
C MET A 13 -2.84 -14.64 -6.48
N ASN A 14 -3.40 -14.56 -5.28
CA ASN A 14 -3.66 -15.71 -4.41
C ASN A 14 -5.07 -15.63 -3.84
N LYS A 15 -5.59 -16.78 -3.45
CA LYS A 15 -6.91 -17.05 -2.89
C LYS A 15 -8.03 -17.05 -3.94
N ASN A 16 -9.07 -17.71 -3.59
CA ASN A 16 -10.38 -17.66 -4.24
C ASN A 16 -11.40 -17.07 -3.23
N PRO A 17 -12.64 -16.76 -3.64
CA PRO A 17 -13.62 -16.12 -2.75
C PRO A 17 -13.92 -16.88 -1.45
N GLU A 18 -13.90 -18.21 -1.46
CA GLU A 18 -14.12 -19.02 -0.27
C GLU A 18 -12.94 -18.92 0.71
N GLU A 19 -11.71 -19.02 0.20
CA GLU A 19 -10.49 -18.87 1.00
C GLU A 19 -10.35 -17.45 1.54
N ALA A 20 -10.70 -16.45 0.74
CA ALA A 20 -10.70 -15.05 1.12
C ALA A 20 -11.69 -14.78 2.27
N LYS A 21 -12.92 -15.30 2.16
CA LYS A 21 -13.93 -15.23 3.21
C LYS A 21 -13.45 -15.89 4.49
N ALA A 22 -12.95 -17.14 4.41
CA ALA A 22 -12.46 -17.88 5.57
C ALA A 22 -11.32 -17.15 6.30
N PHE A 23 -10.39 -16.54 5.54
CA PHE A 23 -9.33 -15.72 6.12
C PHE A 23 -9.90 -14.53 6.90
N VAL A 24 -10.82 -13.77 6.31
CA VAL A 24 -11.41 -12.59 6.97
C VAL A 24 -12.18 -12.99 8.23
N GLU A 25 -12.96 -14.05 8.20
CA GLU A 25 -13.68 -14.58 9.36
C GLU A 25 -12.71 -14.99 10.50
N ALA A 26 -11.54 -15.52 10.15
CA ALA A 26 -10.53 -15.92 11.13
C ALA A 26 -9.83 -14.73 11.81
N VAL A 27 -9.72 -13.58 11.13
CA VAL A 27 -8.98 -12.40 11.64
C VAL A 27 -9.87 -11.30 12.21
N ALA A 28 -11.07 -11.10 11.66
CA ALA A 28 -11.91 -9.93 11.91
C ALA A 28 -12.17 -9.63 13.40
N SER A 29 -12.46 -10.67 14.20
CA SER A 29 -12.73 -10.55 15.63
C SER A 29 -11.48 -10.46 16.52
N LYS A 30 -10.29 -10.66 15.94
CA LYS A 30 -9.00 -10.68 16.66
C LYS A 30 -8.13 -9.47 16.36
N LEU A 31 -8.59 -8.58 15.48
CA LEU A 31 -7.86 -7.36 15.17
C LEU A 31 -7.69 -6.47 16.41
N PRO A 32 -6.53 -5.83 16.58
CA PRO A 32 -6.36 -4.82 17.62
C PRO A 32 -7.29 -3.62 17.40
N SER A 33 -7.40 -2.75 18.41
CA SER A 33 -8.15 -1.52 18.28
C SER A 33 -7.65 -0.68 17.10
N SER A 34 -8.57 -0.16 16.31
CA SER A 34 -8.25 0.76 15.21
C SER A 34 -7.62 2.08 15.69
N ASP A 35 -7.64 2.37 16.99
CA ASP A 35 -6.93 3.53 17.57
C ASP A 35 -5.41 3.30 17.63
N LEU A 36 -4.99 2.05 17.73
CA LEU A 36 -3.58 1.66 17.83
C LEU A 36 -2.94 1.45 16.46
N VAL A 37 -3.62 0.71 15.59
CA VAL A 37 -3.14 0.36 14.25
C VAL A 37 -4.31 0.19 13.29
N GLU A 38 -4.13 0.58 12.05
CA GLU A 38 -5.03 0.24 10.96
C GLU A 38 -4.55 -1.06 10.29
N ALA A 39 -5.46 -2.00 10.11
CA ALA A 39 -5.19 -3.26 9.43
C ALA A 39 -6.03 -3.33 8.15
N GLY A 40 -5.43 -3.79 7.05
CA GLY A 40 -6.12 -3.89 5.77
C GLY A 40 -5.66 -5.07 4.92
N ILE A 41 -6.48 -5.45 3.96
CA ILE A 41 -6.17 -6.48 2.97
C ILE A 41 -6.43 -5.93 1.57
N ALA A 42 -5.43 -6.01 0.70
CA ALA A 42 -5.56 -5.79 -0.73
C ALA A 42 -5.79 -7.14 -1.43
N ALA A 43 -7.03 -7.35 -1.84
CA ALA A 43 -7.51 -8.60 -2.44
C ALA A 43 -7.60 -8.51 -3.97
N PRO A 44 -7.48 -9.65 -4.69
CA PRO A 44 -7.86 -9.74 -6.09
C PRO A 44 -9.28 -9.24 -6.34
N ALA A 45 -9.54 -8.68 -7.53
CA ALA A 45 -10.84 -8.10 -7.86
C ALA A 45 -12.01 -9.11 -7.73
N VAL A 46 -11.75 -10.38 -8.05
CA VAL A 46 -12.74 -11.47 -7.95
C VAL A 46 -13.14 -11.79 -6.51
N ASP A 47 -12.32 -11.43 -5.52
CA ASP A 47 -12.53 -11.75 -4.10
C ASP A 47 -13.13 -10.58 -3.31
N LEU A 48 -13.11 -9.37 -3.86
CA LEU A 48 -13.47 -8.15 -3.13
C LEU A 48 -14.85 -8.21 -2.49
N THR A 49 -15.87 -8.71 -3.20
CA THR A 49 -17.22 -8.79 -2.65
C THR A 49 -17.32 -9.78 -1.50
N ALA A 50 -16.61 -10.91 -1.57
CA ALA A 50 -16.56 -11.89 -0.48
C ALA A 50 -15.83 -11.33 0.75
N VAL A 51 -14.68 -10.66 0.53
CA VAL A 51 -13.90 -9.99 1.59
C VAL A 51 -14.73 -8.91 2.28
N LEU A 52 -15.38 -8.02 1.50
CA LEU A 52 -16.21 -6.94 2.03
C LEU A 52 -17.40 -7.45 2.84
N ALA A 53 -18.07 -8.51 2.37
CA ALA A 53 -19.17 -9.12 3.08
C ALA A 53 -18.72 -9.72 4.43
N ALA A 54 -17.59 -10.42 4.45
CA ALA A 54 -17.03 -11.03 5.65
C ALA A 54 -16.44 -10.01 6.63
N ALA A 55 -15.90 -8.89 6.13
CA ALA A 55 -15.32 -7.80 6.94
C ALA A 55 -16.38 -6.89 7.59
N LYS A 56 -17.65 -7.04 7.22
CA LYS A 56 -18.72 -6.16 7.71
C LYS A 56 -18.81 -6.14 9.23
N GLY A 57 -18.71 -4.94 9.80
CA GLY A 57 -18.76 -4.73 11.26
C GLY A 57 -17.41 -4.93 11.97
N SER A 58 -16.35 -5.20 11.25
CA SER A 58 -14.98 -5.24 11.78
C SER A 58 -14.22 -3.94 11.48
N ASN A 59 -13.00 -3.81 12.04
CA ASN A 59 -12.08 -2.69 11.73
C ASN A 59 -11.23 -2.97 10.49
N LEU A 60 -11.36 -4.14 9.83
CA LEU A 60 -10.54 -4.49 8.68
C LEU A 60 -10.85 -3.55 7.51
N LYS A 61 -9.80 -2.91 6.99
CA LYS A 61 -9.87 -2.14 5.77
C LYS A 61 -9.74 -3.04 4.55
N VAL A 62 -10.52 -2.75 3.52
CA VAL A 62 -10.47 -3.52 2.27
C VAL A 62 -9.90 -2.64 1.16
N ALA A 63 -8.88 -3.15 0.49
CA ALA A 63 -8.25 -2.52 -0.64
C ALA A 63 -8.41 -3.35 -1.91
N ALA A 64 -8.58 -2.70 -3.05
CA ALA A 64 -8.37 -3.31 -4.35
C ALA A 64 -6.88 -3.26 -4.72
N GLN A 65 -6.40 -4.21 -5.53
CA GLN A 65 -5.00 -4.29 -5.96
C GLN A 65 -4.68 -3.41 -7.17
N ASN A 66 -5.69 -2.86 -7.82
CA ASN A 66 -5.60 -1.94 -8.95
C ASN A 66 -6.98 -1.35 -9.27
N CYS A 67 -7.01 -0.26 -10.02
CA CYS A 67 -8.17 0.22 -10.77
C CYS A 67 -7.72 0.88 -12.07
N TYR A 68 -8.68 1.14 -12.96
CA TYR A 68 -8.45 2.03 -14.09
C TYR A 68 -8.66 3.50 -13.66
N PHE A 69 -8.39 4.44 -14.55
CA PHE A 69 -8.57 5.88 -14.25
C PHE A 69 -9.86 6.44 -14.84
N GLU A 70 -10.66 5.62 -15.55
CA GLU A 70 -12.00 5.97 -16.04
C GLU A 70 -13.07 5.20 -15.26
N ASN A 71 -14.20 5.85 -15.00
CA ASN A 71 -15.31 5.24 -14.25
C ASN A 71 -16.05 4.17 -15.05
N ALA A 72 -16.11 4.33 -16.38
CA ALA A 72 -16.78 3.40 -17.29
C ALA A 72 -16.25 3.60 -18.70
N GLY A 73 -16.45 2.61 -19.57
CA GLY A 73 -16.07 2.73 -20.98
C GLY A 73 -15.66 1.41 -21.62
N ALA A 74 -15.08 1.52 -22.82
CA ALA A 74 -14.60 0.37 -23.61
C ALA A 74 -13.19 -0.04 -23.17
N PHE A 75 -13.05 -0.52 -21.93
CA PHE A 75 -11.79 -0.91 -21.29
C PHE A 75 -11.89 -2.35 -20.79
N THR A 76 -12.05 -3.29 -21.70
CA THR A 76 -12.25 -4.71 -21.39
C THR A 76 -11.17 -5.24 -20.45
N GLY A 77 -11.58 -5.79 -19.29
CA GLY A 77 -10.69 -6.36 -18.29
C GLY A 77 -10.32 -5.40 -17.17
N GLU A 78 -10.60 -4.09 -17.30
CA GLU A 78 -10.26 -3.10 -16.27
C GLU A 78 -11.31 -3.03 -15.16
N THR A 79 -10.88 -2.57 -13.98
CA THR A 79 -11.72 -2.40 -12.80
C THR A 79 -12.06 -0.92 -12.61
N SER A 80 -13.35 -0.60 -12.62
CA SER A 80 -13.86 0.76 -12.43
C SER A 80 -13.63 1.26 -11.00
N PRO A 81 -13.05 2.46 -10.78
CA PRO A 81 -12.94 3.06 -9.45
C PRO A 81 -14.32 3.41 -8.86
N GLN A 82 -15.29 3.77 -9.70
CA GLN A 82 -16.66 4.01 -9.24
C GLN A 82 -17.28 2.73 -8.67
N VAL A 83 -17.17 1.61 -9.37
CA VAL A 83 -17.71 0.32 -8.91
C VAL A 83 -17.02 -0.13 -7.63
N LEU A 84 -15.69 0.05 -7.51
CA LEU A 84 -14.96 -0.24 -6.28
C LEU A 84 -15.53 0.53 -5.09
N LYS A 85 -15.83 1.82 -5.26
CA LYS A 85 -16.47 2.63 -4.22
C LYS A 85 -17.87 2.14 -3.88
N GLU A 86 -18.67 1.84 -4.89
CA GLU A 86 -20.07 1.37 -4.71
C GLU A 86 -20.15 0.06 -3.94
N ILE A 87 -19.19 -0.85 -4.13
CA ILE A 87 -19.13 -2.10 -3.34
C ILE A 87 -18.55 -1.90 -1.94
N GLY A 88 -17.97 -0.72 -1.62
CA GLY A 88 -17.50 -0.38 -0.27
C GLY A 88 -15.99 -0.50 -0.05
N THR A 89 -15.18 -0.51 -1.09
CA THR A 89 -13.71 -0.53 -0.98
C THR A 89 -13.20 0.75 -0.32
N ASP A 90 -12.25 0.62 0.62
CA ASP A 90 -11.64 1.76 1.33
C ASP A 90 -10.43 2.34 0.59
N TYR A 91 -9.54 1.44 0.11
CA TYR A 91 -8.26 1.78 -0.51
C TYR A 91 -8.10 1.12 -1.88
N VAL A 92 -7.19 1.68 -2.68
CA VAL A 92 -6.73 1.03 -3.91
C VAL A 92 -5.22 1.10 -3.97
N VAL A 93 -4.56 -0.06 -4.12
CA VAL A 93 -3.13 -0.15 -4.41
C VAL A 93 -2.91 0.18 -5.88
N ILE A 94 -2.02 1.11 -6.16
CA ILE A 94 -1.65 1.50 -7.52
C ILE A 94 -0.13 1.61 -7.66
N GLY A 95 0.38 1.39 -8.86
CA GLY A 95 1.80 1.53 -9.16
C GLY A 95 2.68 0.45 -8.56
N HIS A 96 2.12 -0.68 -8.09
CA HIS A 96 2.91 -1.80 -7.59
C HIS A 96 3.95 -2.24 -8.63
N SER A 97 5.17 -2.59 -8.19
CA SER A 97 6.28 -2.94 -9.06
C SER A 97 5.92 -3.98 -10.13
N GLU A 98 5.18 -5.03 -9.76
CA GLU A 98 4.72 -6.05 -10.70
C GLU A 98 3.87 -5.46 -11.85
N ARG A 99 3.09 -4.41 -11.58
CA ARG A 99 2.28 -3.78 -12.61
C ARG A 99 3.10 -2.86 -13.51
N ARG A 100 4.10 -2.20 -12.96
CA ARG A 100 5.07 -1.42 -13.74
C ARG A 100 5.87 -2.32 -14.68
N ASP A 101 6.36 -3.46 -14.16
CA ASP A 101 7.22 -4.37 -14.89
C ASP A 101 6.46 -5.22 -15.92
N TYR A 102 5.38 -5.88 -15.51
CA TYR A 102 4.69 -6.86 -16.35
C TYR A 102 3.59 -6.24 -17.23
N PHE A 103 2.99 -5.14 -16.78
CA PHE A 103 1.86 -4.48 -17.45
C PHE A 103 2.20 -3.07 -17.95
N HIS A 104 3.47 -2.66 -17.82
CA HIS A 104 4.01 -1.40 -18.35
C HIS A 104 3.26 -0.15 -17.88
N GLU A 105 2.73 -0.16 -16.65
CA GLU A 105 2.10 1.02 -16.05
C GLU A 105 3.12 2.14 -15.85
N THR A 106 2.80 3.31 -16.35
CA THR A 106 3.64 4.51 -16.27
C THR A 106 3.32 5.37 -15.06
N ASP A 107 4.21 6.29 -14.68
CA ASP A 107 3.95 7.27 -13.63
C ASP A 107 2.74 8.17 -13.98
N GLU A 108 2.52 8.46 -15.26
CA GLU A 108 1.35 9.19 -15.73
C GLU A 108 0.05 8.41 -15.47
N ASP A 109 0.03 7.10 -15.75
CA ASP A 109 -1.12 6.25 -15.46
C ASP A 109 -1.42 6.22 -13.96
N ILE A 110 -0.39 6.11 -13.13
CA ILE A 110 -0.51 6.07 -11.68
C ILE A 110 -1.08 7.39 -11.15
N ASN A 111 -0.62 8.53 -11.66
CA ASN A 111 -1.18 9.83 -11.32
C ASN A 111 -2.66 9.95 -11.69
N LYS A 112 -3.05 9.51 -12.91
CA LYS A 112 -4.46 9.47 -13.34
C LYS A 112 -5.30 8.59 -12.42
N LYS A 113 -4.79 7.40 -12.05
CA LYS A 113 -5.46 6.49 -11.11
C LYS A 113 -5.62 7.13 -9.72
N ALA A 114 -4.58 7.78 -9.19
CA ALA A 114 -4.67 8.48 -7.90
C ALA A 114 -5.78 9.54 -7.91
N LYS A 115 -5.87 10.35 -8.97
CA LYS A 115 -6.93 11.35 -9.16
C LYS A 115 -8.32 10.71 -9.23
N ALA A 116 -8.48 9.61 -9.97
CA ALA A 116 -9.74 8.88 -10.08
C ALA A 116 -10.18 8.26 -8.75
N ILE A 117 -9.24 7.71 -7.96
CA ILE A 117 -9.50 7.15 -6.63
C ILE A 117 -10.04 8.23 -5.70
N PHE A 118 -9.39 9.40 -5.64
CA PHE A 118 -9.87 10.52 -4.83
C PHE A 118 -11.22 11.06 -5.31
N ALA A 119 -11.42 11.17 -6.63
CA ALA A 119 -12.68 11.62 -7.21
C ALA A 119 -13.87 10.71 -6.83
N ASN A 120 -13.59 9.43 -6.57
CA ASN A 120 -14.59 8.47 -6.11
C ASN A 120 -14.62 8.29 -4.57
N GLY A 121 -13.90 9.11 -3.80
CA GLY A 121 -13.94 9.10 -2.33
C GLY A 121 -13.30 7.87 -1.68
N MET A 122 -12.27 7.31 -2.32
CA MET A 122 -11.37 6.29 -1.77
C MET A 122 -9.97 6.88 -1.58
N LEU A 123 -9.08 6.11 -0.96
CA LEU A 123 -7.70 6.50 -0.70
C LEU A 123 -6.71 5.62 -1.49
N PRO A 124 -5.69 6.20 -2.13
CA PRO A 124 -4.67 5.42 -2.80
C PRO A 124 -3.59 4.91 -1.82
N ILE A 125 -3.09 3.70 -2.09
CA ILE A 125 -1.79 3.22 -1.62
C ILE A 125 -0.88 3.24 -2.86
N ILE A 126 -0.01 4.23 -2.95
CA ILE A 126 0.84 4.46 -4.12
C ILE A 126 2.18 3.76 -3.90
N CYS A 127 2.49 2.78 -4.74
CA CYS A 127 3.76 2.07 -4.69
C CYS A 127 4.82 2.76 -5.54
N CYS A 128 6.03 2.85 -4.99
CA CYS A 128 7.24 3.33 -5.65
C CYS A 128 8.43 2.46 -5.25
N GLY A 129 9.44 2.41 -6.10
CA GLY A 129 10.62 1.62 -5.80
C GLY A 129 11.57 1.54 -6.97
N GLU A 130 12.82 1.14 -6.71
CA GLU A 130 13.88 1.08 -7.69
C GLU A 130 14.34 -0.35 -7.98
N SER A 131 14.83 -0.56 -9.20
CA SER A 131 15.48 -1.79 -9.62
C SER A 131 16.86 -1.96 -8.98
N LEU A 132 17.40 -3.19 -9.05
CA LEU A 132 18.78 -3.48 -8.60
C LEU A 132 19.80 -2.60 -9.35
N GLU A 133 19.64 -2.44 -10.66
CA GLU A 133 20.52 -1.61 -11.46
C GLU A 133 20.54 -0.15 -10.98
N THR A 134 19.38 0.43 -10.70
CA THR A 134 19.23 1.79 -10.18
C THR A 134 19.84 1.92 -8.78
N TYR A 135 19.64 0.91 -7.94
CA TYR A 135 20.21 0.85 -6.59
C TYR A 135 21.74 0.80 -6.63
N GLU A 136 22.32 -0.12 -7.42
CA GLU A 136 23.77 -0.28 -7.57
C GLU A 136 24.43 0.95 -8.22
N ALA A 137 23.70 1.67 -9.09
CA ALA A 137 24.15 2.95 -9.66
C ALA A 137 24.12 4.12 -8.66
N GLY A 138 23.63 3.91 -7.42
CA GLY A 138 23.49 4.96 -6.41
C GLY A 138 22.40 5.99 -6.71
N LYS A 139 21.45 5.69 -7.60
CA LYS A 139 20.38 6.59 -8.07
C LYS A 139 19.02 6.33 -7.43
N ALA A 140 18.94 5.46 -6.43
CA ALA A 140 17.68 5.06 -5.80
C ALA A 140 16.85 6.26 -5.31
N ALA A 141 17.48 7.20 -4.58
CA ALA A 141 16.78 8.35 -4.02
C ALA A 141 16.22 9.28 -5.12
N GLU A 142 16.98 9.54 -6.17
CA GLU A 142 16.54 10.37 -7.30
C GLU A 142 15.37 9.70 -8.04
N PHE A 143 15.51 8.42 -8.33
CA PHE A 143 14.50 7.63 -9.06
C PHE A 143 13.19 7.53 -8.29
N VAL A 144 13.24 7.11 -7.03
CA VAL A 144 12.05 7.00 -6.17
C VAL A 144 11.42 8.37 -5.94
N GLY A 145 12.23 9.40 -5.74
CA GLY A 145 11.75 10.78 -5.61
C GLY A 145 10.96 11.24 -6.83
N ALA A 146 11.47 10.97 -8.04
CA ALA A 146 10.77 11.31 -9.28
C ALA A 146 9.43 10.57 -9.42
N GLN A 147 9.38 9.28 -9.08
CA GLN A 147 8.12 8.50 -9.07
C GLN A 147 7.09 9.11 -8.11
N VAL A 148 7.49 9.48 -6.89
CA VAL A 148 6.60 10.07 -5.89
C VAL A 148 6.08 11.42 -6.35
N SER A 149 6.95 12.33 -6.80
CA SER A 149 6.54 13.65 -7.32
C SER A 149 5.57 13.51 -8.50
N ALA A 150 5.86 12.62 -9.44
CA ALA A 150 4.99 12.38 -10.59
C ALA A 150 3.61 11.83 -10.19
N ALA A 151 3.57 10.87 -9.27
CA ALA A 151 2.32 10.28 -8.78
C ALA A 151 1.43 11.30 -8.04
N LEU A 152 2.04 12.26 -7.31
CA LEU A 152 1.34 13.26 -6.53
C LEU A 152 1.02 14.55 -7.32
N ALA A 153 1.51 14.68 -8.55
CA ALA A 153 1.37 15.89 -9.35
C ALA A 153 -0.09 16.32 -9.54
N GLY A 154 -0.41 17.57 -9.12
CA GLY A 154 -1.74 18.16 -9.25
C GLY A 154 -2.78 17.64 -8.26
N LEU A 155 -2.41 16.85 -7.26
CA LEU A 155 -3.25 16.55 -6.10
C LEU A 155 -3.27 17.76 -5.15
N THR A 156 -4.34 17.92 -4.38
CA THR A 156 -4.41 18.94 -3.34
C THR A 156 -3.61 18.53 -2.10
N ALA A 157 -3.22 19.48 -1.27
CA ALA A 157 -2.55 19.22 0.01
C ALA A 157 -3.34 18.25 0.92
N GLU A 158 -4.66 18.35 0.93
CA GLU A 158 -5.56 17.47 1.70
C GLU A 158 -5.56 16.04 1.15
N GLN A 159 -5.57 15.90 -0.19
CA GLN A 159 -5.46 14.59 -0.84
C GLN A 159 -4.12 13.94 -0.53
N VAL A 160 -3.02 14.68 -0.69
CA VAL A 160 -1.68 14.18 -0.38
C VAL A 160 -1.57 13.79 1.10
N ALA A 161 -2.06 14.62 2.03
CA ALA A 161 -2.04 14.34 3.46
C ALA A 161 -2.77 13.03 3.84
N SER A 162 -3.74 12.59 3.02
CA SER A 162 -4.50 11.34 3.23
C SER A 162 -3.95 10.14 2.45
N THR A 163 -2.95 10.36 1.59
CA THR A 163 -2.32 9.30 0.79
C THR A 163 -1.46 8.38 1.65
N VAL A 164 -1.40 7.11 1.26
CA VAL A 164 -0.39 6.16 1.74
C VAL A 164 0.60 5.93 0.61
N ILE A 165 1.90 6.00 0.90
CA ILE A 165 2.96 5.72 -0.07
C ILE A 165 3.72 4.49 0.41
N ALA A 166 3.82 3.45 -0.43
CA ALA A 166 4.52 2.22 -0.13
C ALA A 166 5.85 2.16 -0.91
N TYR A 167 6.95 2.21 -0.19
CA TYR A 167 8.28 2.03 -0.77
C TYR A 167 8.63 0.55 -0.90
N GLU A 168 8.92 0.12 -2.12
CA GLU A 168 9.29 -1.25 -2.46
C GLU A 168 10.77 -1.31 -2.91
N PRO A 169 11.69 -1.92 -2.12
CA PRO A 169 13.02 -2.26 -2.63
C PRO A 169 12.88 -3.43 -3.60
N ILE A 170 12.63 -3.16 -4.90
CA ILE A 170 12.30 -4.19 -5.90
C ILE A 170 13.39 -5.26 -5.98
N TRP A 171 14.65 -4.85 -5.83
CA TRP A 171 15.82 -5.72 -5.79
C TRP A 171 15.83 -6.73 -4.62
N ALA A 172 15.03 -6.51 -3.59
CA ALA A 172 14.90 -7.37 -2.42
C ALA A 172 13.58 -8.20 -2.43
N ILE A 173 12.66 -7.94 -3.38
CA ILE A 173 11.37 -8.64 -3.43
C ILE A 173 11.53 -9.97 -4.18
N GLY A 174 11.28 -11.10 -3.50
CA GLY A 174 11.32 -12.43 -4.12
C GLY A 174 12.71 -12.95 -4.52
N THR A 175 13.78 -12.24 -4.18
CA THR A 175 15.15 -12.57 -4.59
C THR A 175 15.93 -13.33 -3.51
N GLY A 176 15.36 -13.47 -2.31
CA GLY A 176 16.09 -13.98 -1.14
C GLY A 176 17.01 -12.95 -0.47
N LYS A 177 17.19 -11.77 -1.06
CA LYS A 177 17.82 -10.62 -0.40
C LYS A 177 16.77 -9.89 0.45
N SER A 178 17.20 -9.28 1.55
CA SER A 178 16.36 -8.37 2.34
C SER A 178 17.07 -7.03 2.46
N ALA A 179 16.32 -5.95 2.28
CA ALA A 179 16.82 -4.63 2.64
C ALA A 179 16.93 -4.57 4.17
N SER A 180 17.96 -3.91 4.66
CA SER A 180 18.15 -3.70 6.09
C SER A 180 17.12 -2.70 6.64
N GLN A 181 17.00 -2.64 7.97
CA GLN A 181 16.23 -1.61 8.65
C GLN A 181 16.72 -0.19 8.27
N ASP A 182 18.04 -0.01 8.15
CA ASP A 182 18.63 1.27 7.76
C ASP A 182 18.26 1.64 6.30
N ASP A 183 18.23 0.67 5.38
CA ASP A 183 17.79 0.91 4.01
C ASP A 183 16.32 1.31 3.97
N ALA A 184 15.47 0.62 4.71
CA ALA A 184 14.04 0.94 4.83
C ALA A 184 13.84 2.36 5.39
N GLN A 185 14.51 2.70 6.50
CA GLN A 185 14.47 4.03 7.10
C GLN A 185 14.93 5.11 6.11
N LYS A 186 16.07 4.89 5.48
CA LYS A 186 16.66 5.83 4.54
C LYS A 186 15.71 6.14 3.38
N MET A 187 15.14 5.12 2.77
CA MET A 187 14.29 5.31 1.59
C MET A 187 12.89 5.81 1.94
N CYS A 188 12.30 5.37 3.06
CA CYS A 188 11.06 5.97 3.56
C CYS A 188 11.23 7.43 3.92
N LYS A 189 12.41 7.82 4.45
CA LYS A 189 12.76 9.23 4.64
C LYS A 189 12.85 9.99 3.32
N VAL A 190 13.46 9.42 2.28
CA VAL A 190 13.49 10.03 0.93
C VAL A 190 12.07 10.32 0.44
N VAL A 191 11.16 9.35 0.55
CA VAL A 191 9.74 9.54 0.19
C VAL A 191 9.13 10.72 0.96
N ARG A 192 9.36 10.81 2.26
CA ARG A 192 8.86 11.90 3.10
C ARG A 192 9.48 13.25 2.74
N ASP A 193 10.78 13.28 2.50
CA ASP A 193 11.51 14.52 2.11
C ASP A 193 10.98 15.08 0.79
N VAL A 194 10.59 14.24 -0.16
CA VAL A 194 9.92 14.66 -1.41
C VAL A 194 8.58 15.32 -1.11
N VAL A 195 7.76 14.72 -0.22
CA VAL A 195 6.49 15.34 0.18
C VAL A 195 6.72 16.67 0.90
N VAL A 196 7.77 16.80 1.72
CA VAL A 196 8.15 18.09 2.32
C VAL A 196 8.49 19.12 1.25
N ALA A 197 9.28 18.74 0.25
CA ALA A 197 9.71 19.64 -0.81
C ALA A 197 8.54 20.12 -1.69
N ASP A 198 7.62 19.23 -2.02
CA ASP A 198 6.53 19.52 -2.96
C ASP A 198 5.28 20.14 -2.28
N PHE A 199 5.00 19.77 -1.01
CA PHE A 199 3.74 20.11 -0.31
C PHE A 199 3.94 20.72 1.09
N GLY A 200 5.16 20.77 1.59
CA GLY A 200 5.49 21.32 2.90
C GLY A 200 5.38 20.33 4.06
N GLN A 201 5.97 20.73 5.20
CA GLN A 201 6.11 19.88 6.40
C GLN A 201 4.78 19.42 6.97
N GLU A 202 3.77 20.30 7.03
CA GLU A 202 2.46 19.97 7.62
C GLU A 202 1.74 18.83 6.86
N VAL A 203 1.92 18.74 5.56
CA VAL A 203 1.39 17.67 4.72
C VAL A 203 2.19 16.39 4.95
N ALA A 204 3.52 16.48 4.90
CA ALA A 204 4.41 15.36 5.11
C ALA A 204 4.26 14.70 6.49
N ASP A 205 3.91 15.48 7.52
CA ASP A 205 3.63 14.98 8.88
C ASP A 205 2.35 14.11 8.95
N LYS A 206 1.51 14.15 7.94
CA LYS A 206 0.25 13.38 7.86
C LYS A 206 0.32 12.19 6.92
N VAL A 207 1.14 12.27 5.87
CA VAL A 207 1.34 11.17 4.91
C VAL A 207 1.89 9.96 5.63
N ARG A 208 1.28 8.81 5.40
CA ARG A 208 1.79 7.53 5.92
C ARG A 208 2.69 6.87 4.88
N VAL A 209 3.89 6.50 5.30
CA VAL A 209 4.85 5.80 4.45
C VAL A 209 4.96 4.36 4.92
N GLN A 210 4.64 3.42 4.06
CA GLN A 210 4.77 1.99 4.30
C GLN A 210 6.10 1.46 3.73
N TYR A 211 6.68 0.50 4.40
CA TYR A 211 7.75 -0.31 3.85
C TYR A 211 7.15 -1.56 3.17
N GLY A 212 7.44 -1.76 1.88
CA GLY A 212 6.91 -2.83 1.03
C GLY A 212 7.91 -3.95 0.72
N GLY A 213 9.01 -4.05 1.47
CA GLY A 213 9.96 -5.14 1.33
C GLY A 213 9.55 -6.41 2.09
N SER A 214 10.53 -7.25 2.42
CA SER A 214 10.29 -8.53 3.11
C SER A 214 10.01 -8.33 4.60
N VAL A 215 8.75 -8.06 4.94
CA VAL A 215 8.27 -7.95 6.32
C VAL A 215 7.63 -9.28 6.74
N LYS A 216 7.98 -9.72 7.97
CA LYS A 216 7.50 -10.93 8.62
C LYS A 216 7.17 -10.65 10.09
N PRO A 217 6.43 -11.52 10.79
CA PRO A 217 6.16 -11.36 12.22
C PRO A 217 7.42 -11.16 13.07
N GLU A 218 8.53 -11.82 12.70
CA GLU A 218 9.77 -11.79 13.47
C GLU A 218 10.53 -10.45 13.35
N ASN A 219 10.30 -9.66 12.30
CA ASN A 219 11.05 -8.43 12.03
C ASN A 219 10.18 -7.16 11.94
N VAL A 220 8.85 -7.29 11.96
CA VAL A 220 7.95 -6.13 11.80
C VAL A 220 8.22 -5.04 12.84
N ALA A 221 8.48 -5.42 14.09
CA ALA A 221 8.74 -4.48 15.18
C ALA A 221 10.00 -3.61 14.92
N GLU A 222 11.04 -4.18 14.29
CA GLU A 222 12.26 -3.47 13.93
C GLU A 222 11.99 -2.37 12.90
N TYR A 223 11.22 -2.69 11.85
CA TYR A 223 10.83 -1.70 10.83
C TYR A 223 9.91 -0.64 11.42
N MET A 224 8.95 -1.03 12.27
CA MET A 224 8.01 -0.09 12.90
C MET A 224 8.67 0.83 13.96
N ALA A 225 9.89 0.52 14.40
CA ALA A 225 10.69 1.40 15.23
C ALA A 225 11.37 2.54 14.44
N CYS A 226 11.38 2.46 13.11
CA CYS A 226 11.96 3.49 12.25
C CYS A 226 11.07 4.74 12.21
N PRO A 227 11.62 5.96 12.42
CA PRO A 227 10.82 7.18 12.53
C PRO A 227 10.03 7.56 11.28
N ASP A 228 10.47 7.14 10.09
CA ASP A 228 9.80 7.43 8.82
C ASP A 228 9.01 6.26 8.25
N VAL A 229 8.92 5.13 8.97
CA VAL A 229 8.11 3.98 8.59
C VAL A 229 6.81 3.97 9.40
N ASP A 230 5.69 4.19 8.72
CA ASP A 230 4.36 4.27 9.33
C ASP A 230 3.52 3.01 9.07
N GLY A 231 4.13 1.94 8.61
CA GLY A 231 3.42 0.70 8.32
C GLY A 231 4.17 -0.20 7.36
N ALA A 232 3.47 -1.23 6.90
CA ALA A 232 4.02 -2.16 5.92
C ALA A 232 2.95 -2.59 4.89
N LEU A 233 3.40 -2.76 3.65
CA LEU A 233 2.64 -3.44 2.60
C LEU A 233 3.24 -4.83 2.43
N VAL A 234 2.55 -5.86 2.96
CA VAL A 234 3.10 -7.20 3.19
C VAL A 234 2.56 -8.21 2.19
N GLY A 235 3.44 -8.90 1.48
CA GLY A 235 3.07 -9.97 0.54
C GLY A 235 2.83 -11.31 1.25
N GLY A 236 3.70 -12.29 1.01
CA GLY A 236 3.54 -13.69 1.43
C GLY A 236 3.17 -13.91 2.91
N ALA A 237 3.76 -13.15 3.84
CA ALA A 237 3.44 -13.26 5.27
C ALA A 237 2.01 -12.82 5.63
N SER A 238 1.26 -12.21 4.71
CA SER A 238 -0.15 -11.83 4.90
C SER A 238 -1.15 -12.86 4.37
N LEU A 239 -0.69 -13.99 3.81
CA LEU A 239 -1.57 -15.00 3.23
C LEU A 239 -2.24 -15.90 4.25
N GLU A 240 -1.61 -16.11 5.41
CA GLU A 240 -2.15 -16.93 6.50
C GLU A 240 -2.65 -16.04 7.64
N ALA A 241 -3.84 -16.36 8.18
CA ALA A 241 -4.53 -15.56 9.19
C ALA A 241 -3.69 -15.36 10.46
N GLU A 242 -3.04 -16.41 10.96
CA GLU A 242 -2.20 -16.35 12.14
C GLU A 242 -0.97 -15.46 11.92
N SER A 243 -0.32 -15.59 10.77
CA SER A 243 0.83 -14.77 10.40
C SER A 243 0.43 -13.31 10.22
N PHE A 244 -0.71 -13.03 9.60
CA PHE A 244 -1.23 -11.66 9.45
C PHE A 244 -1.52 -11.01 10.81
N LEU A 245 -2.15 -11.74 11.73
CA LEU A 245 -2.40 -11.24 13.10
C LEU A 245 -1.09 -10.98 13.86
N ALA A 246 -0.11 -11.86 13.71
CA ALA A 246 1.20 -11.68 14.33
C ALA A 246 1.97 -10.45 13.81
N LEU A 247 1.73 -10.03 12.54
CA LEU A 247 2.25 -8.77 12.02
C LEU A 247 1.71 -7.53 12.75
N LEU A 248 0.60 -7.64 13.47
CA LEU A 248 -0.02 -6.55 14.23
C LEU A 248 0.41 -6.52 15.70
N ASP A 249 1.20 -7.50 16.17
CA ASP A 249 1.55 -7.66 17.59
C ASP A 249 2.54 -6.60 18.11
N PHE A 250 3.18 -5.84 17.24
CA PHE A 250 4.11 -4.76 17.65
C PHE A 250 3.44 -3.61 18.41
N VAL A 251 2.10 -3.55 18.43
CA VAL A 251 1.33 -2.53 19.17
C VAL A 251 0.85 -2.99 20.54
N LYS A 252 1.22 -4.20 20.97
CA LYS A 252 0.86 -4.77 22.28
C LYS A 252 1.75 -4.30 23.40
#